data_ad542d7921488552871026dd5f70444d
#
_entry.id   ad542d7921488552871026dd5f70444d
#
_cell.length_a   1.000
_cell.length_b   1.000
_cell.length_c   1.000
_cell.angle_alpha   90.00
_cell.angle_beta   90.00
_cell.angle_gamma   90.00
#
_symmetry.space_group_name_H-M   'P 1'
#
loop_
_entity.id
_entity.type
_entity.pdbx_description
1 polymer ?
#
loop_
_entity_poly.entity_id
_entity_poly.type
_entity_poly.pdbx_seq_one_letter_code
_entity_poly.pdbx_strand_id
1 'polypeptide(L)'
;MARIAGIDLPKEKVVLIGLTYIYGIGLTSSKNILAETGIDPTIRIKDLSNDDVTKIRTIITRDHKVEGALRTEVTMSIKRLMDIGCYRGLRHRRGLPVRGQRTHTNAKTRRSRKH
;
A
#
# COMPACT_ATOMS: atom_id res chain seq x y z
N MET A 1 -16.95 -13.68 -0.27
CA MET A 1 -16.17 -12.46 -0.52
C MET A 1 -14.74 -12.67 -0.02
N ALA A 2 -13.78 -12.46 -0.89
CA ALA A 2 -12.38 -12.65 -0.49
C ALA A 2 -11.90 -11.51 0.40
N ARG A 3 -11.33 -11.85 1.53
CA ARG A 3 -10.79 -10.87 2.47
C ARG A 3 -9.33 -11.22 2.76
N ILE A 4 -8.43 -10.32 2.43
CA ILE A 4 -7.00 -10.51 2.58
C ILE A 4 -6.41 -9.31 3.29
N ALA A 5 -5.56 -9.55 4.29
CA ALA A 5 -4.95 -8.51 5.11
C ALA A 5 -5.98 -7.56 5.76
N GLY A 6 -7.16 -8.07 6.07
CA GLY A 6 -8.24 -7.30 6.67
C GLY A 6 -9.05 -6.45 5.68
N ILE A 7 -8.78 -6.55 4.39
CA ILE A 7 -9.45 -5.76 3.35
C ILE A 7 -10.34 -6.65 2.51
N ASP A 8 -11.59 -6.23 2.32
CA ASP A 8 -12.52 -6.92 1.42
C ASP A 8 -12.20 -6.51 -0.02
N LEU A 9 -11.87 -7.50 -0.84
CA LEU A 9 -11.51 -7.26 -2.22
C LEU A 9 -12.77 -7.16 -3.10
N PRO A 10 -12.75 -6.32 -4.17
CA PRO A 10 -13.90 -6.18 -5.05
C PRO A 10 -14.11 -7.46 -5.87
N LYS A 11 -15.32 -8.02 -5.78
CA LYS A 11 -15.67 -9.28 -6.47
C LYS A 11 -15.62 -9.17 -7.99
N GLU A 12 -15.95 -8.01 -8.52
CA GLU A 12 -16.09 -7.79 -9.96
C GLU A 12 -14.76 -7.66 -10.70
N LYS A 13 -13.68 -7.37 -9.98
CA LYS A 13 -12.37 -7.12 -10.57
C LYS A 13 -11.61 -8.43 -10.75
N VAL A 14 -10.74 -8.48 -11.77
CA VAL A 14 -9.80 -9.59 -11.91
C VAL A 14 -8.82 -9.57 -10.73
N VAL A 15 -8.28 -10.73 -10.36
CA VAL A 15 -7.44 -10.86 -9.19
C VAL A 15 -6.18 -9.97 -9.26
N LEU A 16 -5.64 -9.80 -10.46
CA LEU A 16 -4.48 -8.92 -10.67
C LEU A 16 -4.74 -7.49 -10.19
N ILE A 17 -5.88 -6.94 -10.57
CA ILE A 17 -6.28 -5.57 -10.20
C ILE A 17 -6.81 -5.54 -8.76
N GLY A 18 -7.56 -6.56 -8.35
CA GLY A 18 -8.14 -6.62 -7.01
C GLY A 18 -7.10 -6.57 -5.90
N LEU A 19 -5.96 -7.24 -6.09
CA LEU A 19 -4.90 -7.23 -5.10
C LEU A 19 -4.29 -5.84 -4.90
N THR A 20 -4.36 -4.97 -5.88
CA THR A 20 -3.83 -3.61 -5.75
C THR A 20 -4.64 -2.72 -4.79
N TYR A 21 -5.83 -3.17 -4.38
CA TYR A 21 -6.64 -2.48 -3.39
C TYR A 21 -6.06 -2.59 -1.98
N ILE A 22 -5.11 -3.51 -1.78
CA ILE A 22 -4.42 -3.65 -0.50
C ILE A 22 -3.30 -2.61 -0.44
N TYR A 23 -3.26 -1.82 0.63
CA TYR A 23 -2.21 -0.82 0.82
C TYR A 23 -0.84 -1.48 0.89
N GLY A 24 0.04 -1.10 0.01
CA GLY A 24 1.39 -1.68 -0.09
C GLY A 24 1.58 -2.66 -1.24
N ILE A 25 0.50 -3.02 -1.96
CA ILE A 25 0.58 -3.89 -3.13
C ILE A 25 0.21 -3.10 -4.37
N GLY A 26 1.17 -2.92 -5.26
CA GLY A 26 0.97 -2.33 -6.57
C GLY A 26 0.81 -3.39 -7.65
N LEU A 27 0.75 -2.96 -8.90
CA LEU A 27 0.55 -3.88 -10.03
C LEU A 27 1.68 -4.89 -10.16
N THR A 28 2.94 -4.47 -9.99
CA THR A 28 4.10 -5.34 -10.08
C THR A 28 4.11 -6.39 -8.96
N SER A 29 3.84 -5.96 -7.72
CA SER A 29 3.77 -6.88 -6.59
C SER A 29 2.65 -7.90 -6.79
N SER A 30 1.50 -7.47 -7.30
CA SER A 30 0.38 -8.34 -7.61
C SER A 30 0.77 -9.40 -8.64
N LYS A 31 1.47 -9.01 -9.71
CA LYS A 31 1.96 -9.94 -10.73
C LYS A 31 2.90 -10.98 -10.13
N ASN A 32 3.83 -10.56 -9.28
CA ASN A 32 4.78 -11.45 -8.64
C ASN A 32 4.09 -12.46 -7.72
N ILE A 33 3.12 -12.01 -6.94
CA ILE A 33 2.35 -12.88 -6.05
C ILE A 33 1.61 -13.95 -6.86
N LEU A 34 0.96 -13.56 -7.93
CA LEU A 34 0.21 -14.50 -8.77
C LEU A 34 1.13 -15.48 -9.50
N ALA A 35 2.31 -15.04 -9.92
CA ALA A 35 3.30 -15.92 -10.53
C ALA A 35 3.79 -16.99 -9.54
N GLU A 36 4.03 -16.63 -8.28
CA GLU A 36 4.45 -17.59 -7.25
C GLU A 36 3.36 -18.59 -6.89
N THR A 37 2.11 -18.15 -6.86
CA THR A 37 0.98 -19.03 -6.52
C THR A 37 0.49 -19.86 -7.68
N GLY A 38 0.87 -19.51 -8.91
CA GLY A 38 0.41 -20.18 -10.11
C GLY A 38 -1.04 -19.88 -10.47
N ILE A 39 -1.61 -18.81 -9.93
CA ILE A 39 -3.00 -18.41 -10.19
C ILE A 39 -3.05 -17.55 -11.45
N ASP A 40 -4.03 -17.82 -12.32
CA ASP A 40 -4.26 -17.02 -13.52
C ASP A 40 -4.69 -15.60 -13.14
N PRO A 41 -3.93 -14.56 -13.57
CA PRO A 41 -4.27 -13.18 -13.22
C PRO A 41 -5.59 -12.67 -13.81
N THR A 42 -6.15 -13.36 -14.79
CA THR A 42 -7.42 -12.96 -15.41
C THR A 42 -8.65 -13.48 -14.68
N ILE A 43 -8.49 -14.35 -13.68
CA ILE A 43 -9.60 -14.85 -12.87
C ILE A 43 -10.16 -13.70 -12.02
N ARG A 44 -11.48 -13.61 -11.95
CA ARG A 44 -12.14 -12.62 -11.09
C ARG A 44 -12.06 -13.04 -9.62
N ILE A 45 -12.06 -12.07 -8.74
CA ILE A 45 -11.96 -12.32 -7.28
C ILE A 45 -13.07 -13.26 -6.81
N LYS A 46 -14.28 -13.09 -7.32
CA LYS A 46 -15.43 -13.96 -6.95
C LYS A 46 -15.24 -15.43 -7.32
N ASP A 47 -14.38 -15.71 -8.29
CA ASP A 47 -14.14 -17.07 -8.80
C ASP A 47 -12.94 -17.75 -8.13
N LEU A 48 -12.27 -17.07 -7.19
CA LEU A 48 -11.15 -17.66 -6.45
C LEU A 48 -11.64 -18.73 -5.47
N SER A 49 -10.93 -19.85 -5.42
CA SER A 49 -11.18 -20.87 -4.41
C SER A 49 -10.60 -20.46 -3.06
N ASN A 50 -11.05 -21.10 -1.98
CA ASN A 50 -10.49 -20.85 -0.65
C ASN A 50 -8.99 -21.19 -0.59
N ASP A 51 -8.57 -22.23 -1.30
CA ASP A 51 -7.15 -22.60 -1.37
C ASP A 51 -6.33 -21.51 -2.05
N ASP A 52 -6.82 -20.92 -3.13
CA ASP A 52 -6.15 -19.82 -3.82
C ASP A 52 -6.01 -18.60 -2.90
N VAL A 53 -7.07 -18.25 -2.18
CA VAL A 53 -7.05 -17.14 -1.22
C VAL A 53 -6.02 -17.41 -0.11
N THR A 54 -5.95 -18.63 0.38
CA THR A 54 -4.99 -19.02 1.41
C THR A 54 -3.56 -18.91 0.92
N LYS A 55 -3.28 -19.34 -0.31
CA LYS A 55 -1.95 -19.21 -0.92
C LYS A 55 -1.52 -17.76 -1.04
N ILE A 56 -2.41 -16.91 -1.53
CA ILE A 56 -2.14 -15.46 -1.67
C ILE A 56 -1.85 -14.85 -0.30
N ARG A 57 -2.69 -15.17 0.68
CA ARG A 57 -2.55 -14.66 2.05
C ARG A 57 -1.21 -15.07 2.67
N THR A 58 -0.79 -16.31 2.46
CA THR A 58 0.48 -16.84 2.98
C THR A 58 1.67 -16.07 2.40
N ILE A 59 1.67 -15.83 1.10
CA ILE A 59 2.76 -15.10 0.45
C ILE A 59 2.82 -13.65 0.90
N ILE A 60 1.67 -12.99 1.02
CA ILE A 60 1.61 -11.60 1.51
C ILE A 60 2.17 -11.52 2.93
N THR A 61 1.77 -12.42 3.80
CA THR A 61 2.25 -12.44 5.18
C THR A 61 3.76 -12.67 5.26
N ARG A 62 4.29 -13.52 4.38
CA ARG A 62 5.70 -13.89 4.40
C ARG A 62 6.61 -12.80 3.83
N ASP A 63 6.25 -12.22 2.69
CA ASP A 63 7.17 -11.41 1.88
C ASP A 63 6.83 -9.92 1.80
N HIS A 64 5.64 -9.52 2.21
CA HIS A 64 5.18 -8.15 2.01
C HIS A 64 4.70 -7.51 3.30
N LYS A 65 5.06 -6.25 3.48
CA LYS A 65 4.48 -5.41 4.52
C LYS A 65 3.32 -4.64 3.91
N VAL A 66 2.13 -4.80 4.47
CA VAL A 66 0.92 -4.21 3.92
C VAL A 66 0.08 -3.60 5.04
N GLU A 67 -0.87 -2.75 4.65
CA GLU A 67 -1.87 -2.15 5.53
C GLU A 67 -1.28 -1.54 6.80
N GLY A 68 -1.78 -1.93 7.97
CA GLY A 68 -1.37 -1.33 9.24
C GLY A 68 0.13 -1.42 9.51
N ALA A 69 0.76 -2.55 9.19
CA ALA A 69 2.20 -2.72 9.39
C ALA A 69 3.00 -1.73 8.53
N LEU A 70 2.62 -1.57 7.26
CA LEU A 70 3.29 -0.62 6.38
C LEU A 70 3.03 0.83 6.80
N ARG A 71 1.79 1.16 7.15
CA ARG A 71 1.45 2.51 7.63
C ARG A 71 2.24 2.89 8.86
N THR A 72 2.39 1.96 9.81
CA THR A 72 3.19 2.16 11.01
C THR A 72 4.65 2.41 10.67
N GLU A 73 5.21 1.63 9.74
CA GLU A 73 6.60 1.80 9.31
C GLU A 73 6.83 3.17 8.68
N VAL A 74 5.94 3.62 7.80
CA VAL A 74 6.05 4.94 7.18
C VAL A 74 5.96 6.05 8.23
N THR A 75 5.02 5.94 9.15
CA THR A 75 4.85 6.92 10.24
C THR A 75 6.09 7.00 11.11
N MET A 76 6.69 5.86 11.45
CA MET A 76 7.90 5.83 12.26
C MET A 76 9.11 6.38 11.51
N SER A 77 9.19 6.16 10.20
CA SER A 77 10.25 6.75 9.38
C SER A 77 10.17 8.27 9.37
N ILE A 78 8.97 8.82 9.23
CA ILE A 78 8.75 10.27 9.28
C ILE A 78 9.09 10.81 10.67
N LYS A 79 8.65 10.13 11.72
CA LYS A 79 8.94 10.52 13.10
C LYS A 79 10.44 10.55 13.34
N ARG A 80 11.17 9.57 12.83
CA ARG A 80 12.64 9.54 12.94
C ARG A 80 13.28 10.76 12.30
N LEU A 81 12.80 11.16 11.12
CA LEU A 81 13.31 12.37 10.45
C LEU A 81 13.05 13.62 11.29
N MET A 82 11.88 13.72 11.92
CA MET A 82 11.54 14.84 12.81
C MET A 82 12.42 14.85 14.05
N ASP A 83 12.67 13.70 14.66
CA ASP A 83 13.45 13.58 15.89
C ASP A 83 14.93 13.92 15.65
N ILE A 84 15.46 13.56 14.46
CA ILE A 84 16.83 13.90 14.07
C ILE A 84 16.97 15.41 13.85
N GLY A 85 15.89 16.10 13.47
CA GLY A 85 15.90 17.53 13.20
C GLY A 85 16.49 17.90 11.85
N CYS A 86 16.54 16.97 10.90
CA CYS A 86 17.02 17.25 9.55
C CYS A 86 16.03 18.10 8.77
N TYR A 87 16.46 18.63 7.63
CA TYR A 87 15.60 19.47 6.80
C TYR A 87 14.29 18.77 6.41
N ARG A 88 14.36 17.50 5.97
CA ARG A 88 13.17 16.74 5.60
C ARG A 88 12.20 16.61 6.79
N GLY A 89 12.73 16.34 7.97
CA GLY A 89 11.91 16.23 9.18
C GLY A 89 11.21 17.53 9.52
N LEU A 90 11.90 18.67 9.40
CA LEU A 90 11.31 19.99 9.64
C LEU A 90 10.18 20.27 8.64
N ARG A 91 10.35 19.88 7.37
CA ARG A 91 9.29 20.05 6.37
C ARG A 91 8.07 19.22 6.72
N HIS A 92 8.24 17.97 7.17
CA HIS A 92 7.13 17.13 7.63
C HIS A 92 6.42 17.75 8.84
N ARG A 93 7.19 18.24 9.81
CA ARG A 93 6.63 18.86 11.02
C ARG A 93 5.76 20.06 10.70
N ARG A 94 6.18 20.88 9.74
CA ARG A 94 5.43 22.07 9.32
C ARG A 94 4.33 21.81 8.32
N GLY A 95 4.20 20.56 7.82
CA GLY A 95 3.22 20.25 6.80
C GLY A 95 3.54 20.84 5.45
N LEU A 96 4.82 21.02 5.13
CA LEU A 96 5.28 21.62 3.87
C LEU A 96 5.81 20.54 2.92
N PRO A 97 5.83 20.81 1.59
CA PRO A 97 6.44 19.88 0.63
C PRO A 97 7.90 19.59 0.98
N VAL A 98 8.29 18.32 0.83
CA VAL A 98 9.60 17.84 1.26
C VAL A 98 10.64 17.84 0.14
N ARG A 99 10.19 17.78 -1.11
CA ARG A 99 11.07 17.61 -2.26
C ARG A 99 11.34 18.89 -3.06
N GLY A 100 11.37 20.03 -2.38
CA GLY A 100 11.72 21.29 -3.01
C GLY A 100 10.65 21.94 -3.86
N GLN A 101 9.39 21.50 -3.73
CA GLN A 101 8.28 22.10 -4.47
C GLN A 101 7.99 23.53 -3.98
N ARG A 102 7.35 24.29 -4.84
CA ARG A 102 6.91 25.64 -4.50
C ARG A 102 5.88 25.63 -3.37
N THR A 103 5.93 26.63 -2.52
CA THR A 103 4.91 26.79 -1.46
C THR A 103 3.85 27.83 -1.84
N HIS A 104 4.16 28.73 -2.75
CA HIS A 104 3.22 29.77 -3.24
C HIS A 104 2.10 29.15 -4.07
N THR A 105 2.44 28.20 -4.93
CA THR A 105 1.50 27.52 -5.81
C THR A 105 1.81 26.03 -5.77
N ASN A 106 0.86 25.21 -6.21
CA ASN A 106 1.04 23.76 -6.39
C ASN A 106 1.35 22.97 -5.10
N ALA A 107 1.16 23.58 -3.92
CA ALA A 107 1.37 22.89 -2.64
C ALA A 107 0.03 22.49 -1.98
N LYS A 108 -1.08 22.52 -2.72
CA LYS A 108 -2.42 22.28 -2.18
C LYS A 108 -2.58 20.91 -1.54
N THR A 109 -2.07 19.86 -2.20
CA THR A 109 -2.21 18.49 -1.72
C THR A 109 -1.54 18.32 -0.35
N ARG A 110 -0.35 18.87 -0.18
CA ARG A 110 0.38 18.78 1.08
C ARG A 110 -0.30 19.59 2.17
N ARG A 111 -0.77 20.80 1.87
CA ARG A 111 -1.47 21.64 2.83
C ARG A 111 -2.79 21.03 3.26
N SER A 112 -3.51 20.40 2.35
CA SER A 112 -4.80 19.77 2.66
C SER A 112 -4.66 18.51 3.50
N ARG A 113 -3.45 17.95 3.64
CA ARG A 113 -3.17 16.78 4.47
C ARG A 113 -2.79 17.15 5.91
N LYS A 114 -3.07 18.36 6.34
CA LYS A 114 -2.89 18.74 7.74
C LYS A 114 -3.77 17.89 8.64
N HIS A 115 -3.22 17.47 9.71
CA HIS A 115 -3.89 16.71 10.75
C HIS A 115 -3.47 17.18 12.12
#